data_b5c067afe4b96fd5a6fb3b87df3029c9
#
_entry.id   b5c067afe4b96fd5a6fb3b87df3029c9
#
_cell.length_a   1.000
_cell.length_b   1.000
_cell.length_c   1.000
_cell.angle_alpha   90.00
_cell.angle_beta   90.00
_cell.angle_gamma   90.00
#
_symmetry.space_group_name_H-M   'P 1'
#
loop_
_entity.id
_entity.type
_entity.pdbx_description
1 polymer ?
#
loop_
_entity_poly.entity_id
_entity_poly.type
_entity_poly.pdbx_seq_one_letter_code
_entity_poly.pdbx_strand_id
1 'polypeptide(L)'
;MDDYIEHMTKGKQPGYWTVLLVIAGALSVLSLLFAFYNVFGILLFIAVSFGTYVVWLFSKVEYEYTYVGGGFTMDQILNKTRRRQLVDTNASELIVLAPQNSDAVRSELGNAKLIDCAGDCPADRKFGYVYNRAGQKTCMYIEVTDALLREARRCTPQKVKLN
;
A
#
# COMPACT_ATOMS: atom_id res chain seq x y z
N MET A 1 23.14 18.69 -0.65
CA MET A 1 23.15 17.31 -1.12
C MET A 1 21.77 16.77 -0.79
N ASP A 2 20.97 16.46 -1.80
CA ASP A 2 19.62 15.95 -1.56
C ASP A 2 19.75 14.47 -1.22
N ASP A 3 19.34 14.10 0.00
CA ASP A 3 19.42 12.73 0.44
C ASP A 3 18.32 11.91 -0.26
N TYR A 4 18.74 10.89 -0.98
CA TYR A 4 17.85 9.89 -1.54
C TYR A 4 17.39 8.97 -0.43
N ILE A 5 16.10 9.00 -0.13
CA ILE A 5 15.52 8.14 0.90
C ILE A 5 14.54 7.18 0.24
N GLU A 6 14.81 5.91 0.43
CA GLU A 6 13.97 4.81 -0.01
C GLU A 6 13.50 4.02 1.21
N HIS A 7 12.21 3.70 1.25
CA HIS A 7 11.62 2.89 2.30
C HIS A 7 10.58 1.95 1.70
N MET A 8 10.64 0.70 2.10
CA MET A 8 9.73 -0.33 1.63
C MET A 8 8.88 -0.85 2.80
N THR A 9 7.56 -0.83 2.64
CA THR A 9 6.62 -1.36 3.64
C THR A 9 5.70 -2.40 3.04
N LYS A 10 5.27 -3.38 3.86
CA LYS A 10 4.29 -4.39 3.44
C LYS A 10 2.90 -3.78 3.47
N GLY A 11 2.20 -3.85 2.36
CA GLY A 11 0.81 -3.39 2.28
C GLY A 11 -0.11 -4.23 3.18
N LYS A 12 -1.07 -3.56 3.80
CA LYS A 12 -2.12 -4.23 4.56
C LYS A 12 -3.04 -4.97 3.61
N GLN A 13 -3.09 -6.29 3.76
CA GLN A 13 -4.04 -7.08 3.01
C GLN A 13 -5.44 -6.94 3.61
N PRO A 14 -6.46 -6.64 2.81
CA PRO A 14 -7.83 -6.72 3.29
C PRO A 14 -8.12 -8.14 3.78
N GLY A 15 -8.80 -8.26 4.92
CA GLY A 15 -9.08 -9.56 5.55
C GLY A 15 -9.81 -10.57 4.66
N TYR A 16 -10.55 -10.09 3.65
CA TYR A 16 -11.24 -10.97 2.70
C TYR A 16 -10.27 -11.82 1.84
N TRP A 17 -9.00 -11.37 1.60
CA TRP A 17 -8.00 -12.18 0.90
C TRP A 17 -7.64 -13.44 1.66
N THR A 18 -7.52 -13.35 2.98
CA THR A 18 -7.28 -14.54 3.83
C THR A 18 -8.44 -15.51 3.76
N VAL A 19 -9.68 -15.00 3.84
CA VAL A 19 -10.89 -15.82 3.72
C VAL A 19 -10.96 -16.47 2.34
N LEU A 20 -10.68 -15.72 1.28
CA LEU A 20 -10.67 -16.23 -0.09
C LEU A 20 -9.63 -17.36 -0.27
N LEU A 21 -8.43 -17.20 0.29
CA LEU A 21 -7.39 -18.22 0.26
C LEU A 21 -7.79 -19.50 1.01
N VAL A 22 -8.44 -19.36 2.17
CA VAL A 22 -8.93 -20.51 2.94
C VAL A 22 -10.00 -21.26 2.16
N ILE A 23 -10.97 -20.55 1.58
CA ILE A 23 -12.03 -21.15 0.74
C ILE A 23 -11.42 -21.84 -0.49
N ALA A 24 -10.51 -21.17 -1.19
CA ALA A 24 -9.86 -21.72 -2.38
C ALA A 24 -9.01 -22.97 -2.03
N GLY A 25 -8.34 -22.97 -0.89
CA GLY A 25 -7.61 -24.13 -0.37
C GLY A 25 -8.53 -25.31 -0.04
N ALA A 26 -9.65 -25.06 0.64
CA ALA A 26 -10.66 -26.07 0.94
C ALA A 26 -11.25 -26.68 -0.34
N LEU A 27 -11.57 -25.86 -1.33
CA LEU A 27 -12.04 -26.32 -2.64
C LEU A 27 -11.00 -27.16 -3.38
N SER A 28 -9.71 -26.82 -3.25
CA SER A 28 -8.62 -27.62 -3.83
C SER A 28 -8.55 -29.01 -3.19
N VAL A 29 -8.71 -29.11 -1.88
CA VAL A 29 -8.74 -30.41 -1.18
C VAL A 29 -9.97 -31.24 -1.59
N LEU A 30 -11.15 -30.63 -1.66
CA LEU A 30 -12.37 -31.31 -2.12
C LEU A 30 -12.26 -31.78 -3.55
N SER A 31 -11.70 -30.99 -4.45
CA SER A 31 -11.49 -31.37 -5.85
C SER A 31 -10.48 -32.51 -6.00
N LEU A 32 -9.46 -32.57 -5.11
CA LEU A 32 -8.53 -33.69 -5.05
C LEU A 32 -9.23 -34.99 -4.68
N LEU A 33 -10.12 -34.97 -3.67
CA LEU A 33 -10.92 -36.15 -3.32
C LEU A 33 -11.80 -36.61 -4.48
N PHE A 34 -12.38 -35.65 -5.23
CA PHE A 34 -13.19 -35.97 -6.39
C PHE A 34 -12.37 -36.55 -7.57
N ALA A 35 -11.07 -36.19 -7.65
CA ALA A 35 -10.15 -36.72 -8.65
C ALA A 35 -9.92 -38.25 -8.55
N PHE A 36 -10.10 -38.84 -7.36
CA PHE A 36 -10.01 -40.28 -7.19
C PHE A 36 -11.17 -41.07 -7.80
N TYR A 37 -12.30 -40.42 -8.10
CA TYR A 37 -13.51 -41.08 -8.61
C TYR A 37 -13.61 -41.01 -10.14
N ASN A 38 -13.06 -39.98 -10.79
CA ASN A 38 -13.12 -39.87 -12.25
C ASN A 38 -12.10 -38.89 -12.83
N VAL A 39 -11.85 -39.02 -14.14
CA VAL A 39 -10.89 -38.19 -14.90
C VAL A 39 -11.25 -36.69 -14.88
N PHE A 40 -12.55 -36.35 -14.89
CA PHE A 40 -12.98 -34.95 -14.81
C PHE A 40 -12.60 -34.30 -13.48
N GLY A 41 -12.53 -35.10 -12.38
CA GLY A 41 -12.04 -34.64 -11.10
C GLY A 41 -10.57 -34.16 -11.14
N ILE A 42 -9.73 -34.84 -11.95
CA ILE A 42 -8.33 -34.43 -12.14
C ILE A 42 -8.26 -33.06 -12.81
N LEU A 43 -9.03 -32.85 -13.88
CA LEU A 43 -9.08 -31.55 -14.57
C LEU A 43 -9.60 -30.43 -13.66
N LEU A 44 -10.62 -30.72 -12.85
CA LEU A 44 -11.16 -29.78 -11.88
C LEU A 44 -10.10 -29.42 -10.82
N PHE A 45 -9.38 -30.42 -10.28
CA PHE A 45 -8.31 -30.20 -9.32
C PHE A 45 -7.20 -29.30 -9.87
N ILE A 46 -6.75 -29.52 -11.08
CA ILE A 46 -5.73 -28.69 -11.74
C ILE A 46 -6.23 -27.24 -11.88
N ALA A 47 -7.46 -27.05 -12.36
CA ALA A 47 -8.04 -25.72 -12.55
C ALA A 47 -8.19 -24.95 -11.24
N VAL A 48 -8.72 -25.59 -10.18
CA VAL A 48 -8.91 -24.98 -8.85
C VAL A 48 -7.57 -24.67 -8.19
N SER A 49 -6.60 -25.60 -8.26
CA SER A 49 -5.25 -25.38 -7.70
C SER A 49 -4.52 -24.25 -8.39
N PHE A 50 -4.63 -24.14 -9.70
CA PHE A 50 -4.08 -23.03 -10.47
C PHE A 50 -4.73 -21.70 -10.09
N GLY A 51 -6.06 -21.67 -9.95
CA GLY A 51 -6.79 -20.49 -9.46
C GLY A 51 -6.34 -20.07 -8.06
N THR A 52 -6.17 -21.02 -7.15
CA THR A 52 -5.67 -20.77 -5.78
C THR A 52 -4.26 -20.18 -5.81
N TYR A 53 -3.39 -20.71 -6.66
CA TYR A 53 -2.03 -20.17 -6.84
C TYR A 53 -2.05 -18.73 -7.37
N VAL A 54 -2.91 -18.42 -8.33
CA VAL A 54 -3.07 -17.06 -8.86
C VAL A 54 -3.55 -16.10 -7.77
N VAL A 55 -4.56 -16.49 -6.98
CA VAL A 55 -5.03 -15.69 -5.84
C VAL A 55 -3.91 -15.43 -4.84
N TRP A 56 -3.10 -16.44 -4.52
CA TRP A 56 -1.96 -16.29 -3.62
C TRP A 56 -0.89 -15.33 -4.18
N LEU A 57 -0.63 -15.37 -5.50
CA LEU A 57 0.30 -14.44 -6.15
C LEU A 57 -0.15 -12.97 -6.00
N PHE A 58 -1.43 -12.69 -6.18
CA PHE A 58 -1.97 -11.33 -6.09
C PHE A 58 -2.21 -10.86 -4.64
N SER A 59 -2.12 -11.73 -3.66
CA SER A 59 -2.31 -11.36 -2.26
C SER A 59 -1.14 -10.60 -1.65
N LYS A 60 0.05 -10.63 -2.23
CA LYS A 60 1.25 -9.97 -1.69
C LYS A 60 1.44 -8.60 -2.32
N VAL A 61 1.19 -7.56 -1.53
CA VAL A 61 1.38 -6.15 -1.93
C VAL A 61 2.44 -5.52 -1.05
N GLU A 62 3.40 -4.87 -1.67
CA GLU A 62 4.43 -4.06 -1.01
C GLU A 62 4.35 -2.63 -1.57
N TYR A 63 4.64 -1.63 -0.74
CA TYR A 63 4.74 -0.24 -1.16
C TYR A 63 6.17 0.24 -0.96
N GLU A 64 6.69 0.89 -1.96
CA GLU A 64 8.01 1.51 -1.95
C GLU A 64 7.84 3.01 -2.05
N TYR A 65 8.40 3.73 -1.10
CA TYR A 65 8.40 5.19 -1.07
C TYR A 65 9.79 5.69 -1.40
N THR A 66 9.84 6.65 -2.29
CA THR A 66 11.07 7.39 -2.61
C THR A 66 10.85 8.87 -2.34
N TYR A 67 11.75 9.47 -1.57
CA TYR A 67 11.73 10.90 -1.30
C TYR A 67 13.06 11.52 -1.67
N VAL A 68 13.03 12.52 -2.57
CA VAL A 68 14.23 13.20 -3.08
C VAL A 68 13.92 14.66 -3.33
N GLY A 69 14.67 15.59 -2.71
CA GLY A 69 14.58 17.02 -2.99
C GLY A 69 13.18 17.62 -2.84
N GLY A 70 12.33 17.05 -1.98
CA GLY A 70 10.94 17.46 -1.81
C GLY A 70 9.95 16.75 -2.75
N GLY A 71 10.42 15.97 -3.70
CA GLY A 71 9.60 15.06 -4.50
C GLY A 71 9.31 13.77 -3.75
N PHE A 72 8.06 13.30 -3.79
CA PHE A 72 7.63 12.04 -3.21
C PHE A 72 7.02 11.14 -4.28
N THR A 73 7.63 9.99 -4.48
CA THR A 73 7.15 8.95 -5.39
C THR A 73 6.75 7.72 -4.60
N MET A 74 5.65 7.09 -4.97
CA MET A 74 5.23 5.83 -4.40
C MET A 74 4.90 4.83 -5.47
N ASP A 75 5.50 3.67 -5.35
CA ASP A 75 5.28 2.50 -6.18
C ASP A 75 4.59 1.38 -5.41
N GLN A 76 3.60 0.76 -6.03
CA GLN A 76 3.01 -0.48 -5.56
C GLN A 76 3.68 -1.65 -6.27
N ILE A 77 4.21 -2.58 -5.49
CA ILE A 77 4.86 -3.78 -5.98
C ILE A 77 3.95 -4.97 -5.67
N LEU A 78 3.44 -5.60 -6.72
CA LEU A 78 2.62 -6.80 -6.63
C LEU A 78 3.52 -8.03 -6.78
N ASN A 79 3.55 -8.88 -5.75
CA ASN A 79 4.31 -10.13 -5.74
C ASN A 79 5.77 -9.99 -6.20
N LYS A 80 6.45 -8.87 -5.85
CA LYS A 80 7.85 -8.59 -6.20
C LYS A 80 8.17 -8.54 -7.71
N THR A 81 7.18 -8.65 -8.58
CA THR A 81 7.37 -8.75 -10.04
C THR A 81 6.76 -7.61 -10.82
N ARG A 82 5.60 -7.13 -10.39
CA ARG A 82 4.89 -6.04 -11.09
C ARG A 82 4.95 -4.77 -10.26
N ARG A 83 5.64 -3.75 -10.79
CA ARG A 83 5.72 -2.40 -10.21
C ARG A 83 4.70 -1.52 -10.92
N ARG A 84 3.92 -0.78 -10.13
CA ARG A 84 2.96 0.22 -10.61
C ARG A 84 3.17 1.50 -9.82
N GLN A 85 3.51 2.57 -10.49
CA GLN A 85 3.57 3.88 -9.88
C GLN A 85 2.15 4.34 -9.49
N LEU A 86 1.95 4.62 -8.22
CA LEU A 86 0.67 5.11 -7.69
C LEU A 86 0.66 6.63 -7.62
N VAL A 87 1.76 7.20 -7.18
CA VAL A 87 1.87 8.63 -6.91
C VAL A 87 3.27 9.11 -7.29
N ASP A 88 3.30 10.31 -7.86
CA ASP A 88 4.51 11.07 -8.10
C ASP A 88 4.14 12.55 -7.88
N THR A 89 4.67 13.14 -6.83
CA THR A 89 4.32 14.49 -6.39
C THR A 89 5.56 15.32 -6.09
N ASN A 90 5.42 16.61 -6.24
CA ASN A 90 6.47 17.58 -5.93
C ASN A 90 6.19 18.31 -4.61
N ALA A 91 7.22 18.96 -4.06
CA ALA A 91 7.10 19.78 -2.86
C ALA A 91 5.98 20.84 -2.92
N SER A 92 5.69 21.38 -4.12
CA SER A 92 4.63 22.38 -4.32
C SER A 92 3.23 21.79 -4.16
N GLU A 93 3.03 20.54 -4.57
CA GLU A 93 1.74 19.84 -4.50
C GLU A 93 1.40 19.34 -3.10
N LEU A 94 2.40 19.14 -2.22
CA LEU A 94 2.20 18.79 -0.82
C LEU A 94 1.45 19.89 -0.10
N ILE A 95 0.37 19.55 0.59
CA ILE A 95 -0.38 20.44 1.49
C ILE A 95 0.14 20.28 2.92
N VAL A 96 0.11 19.04 3.45
CA VAL A 96 0.57 18.75 4.80
C VAL A 96 1.07 17.31 4.91
N LEU A 97 2.11 17.12 5.70
CA LEU A 97 2.59 15.85 6.20
C LEU A 97 2.54 15.89 7.72
N ALA A 98 1.67 15.09 8.32
CA ALA A 98 1.47 15.11 9.78
C ALA A 98 0.98 13.74 10.28
N PRO A 99 1.05 13.45 11.59
CA PRO A 99 0.50 12.22 12.16
C PRO A 99 -0.96 12.01 11.75
N GLN A 100 -1.34 10.76 11.49
CA GLN A 100 -2.69 10.40 11.01
C GLN A 100 -3.82 11.02 11.83
N ASN A 101 -3.65 11.10 13.15
CA ASN A 101 -4.67 11.57 14.07
C ASN A 101 -4.61 13.07 14.36
N SER A 102 -3.71 13.82 13.72
CA SER A 102 -3.57 15.27 13.92
C SER A 102 -4.74 16.05 13.33
N ASP A 103 -5.05 17.20 13.94
CA ASP A 103 -6.10 18.09 13.43
C ASP A 103 -5.74 18.62 12.04
N ALA A 104 -4.45 18.75 11.75
CA ALA A 104 -3.96 19.17 10.44
C ALA A 104 -4.34 18.21 9.30
N VAL A 105 -4.32 16.89 9.56
CA VAL A 105 -4.77 15.88 8.60
C VAL A 105 -6.30 15.83 8.57
N ARG A 106 -6.95 15.85 9.74
CA ARG A 106 -8.41 15.75 9.83
C ARG A 106 -9.12 16.89 9.11
N SER A 107 -8.63 18.12 9.21
CA SER A 107 -9.19 19.28 8.51
C SER A 107 -9.16 19.13 6.98
N GLU A 108 -8.19 18.40 6.46
CA GLU A 108 -8.00 18.20 5.03
C GLU A 108 -8.76 16.98 4.47
N LEU A 109 -9.23 16.06 5.34
CA LEU A 109 -9.90 14.82 4.93
C LEU A 109 -11.29 15.05 4.31
N GLY A 110 -12.00 16.14 4.65
CA GLY A 110 -13.40 16.32 4.30
C GLY A 110 -13.74 16.18 2.81
N ASN A 111 -12.82 16.55 1.91
CA ASN A 111 -12.98 16.46 0.45
C ASN A 111 -11.82 15.72 -0.23
N ALA A 112 -11.03 14.96 0.53
CA ALA A 112 -9.89 14.24 0.01
C ALA A 112 -10.19 12.76 -0.27
N LYS A 113 -9.66 12.25 -1.36
CA LYS A 113 -9.64 10.80 -1.60
C LYS A 113 -8.66 10.17 -0.60
N LEU A 114 -9.11 9.18 0.16
CA LEU A 114 -8.27 8.47 1.13
C LEU A 114 -7.68 7.19 0.53
N ILE A 115 -6.37 7.02 0.70
CA ILE A 115 -5.64 5.80 0.30
C ILE A 115 -4.77 5.37 1.48
N ASP A 116 -4.92 4.14 1.96
CA ASP A 116 -4.08 3.59 3.04
C ASP A 116 -2.98 2.71 2.46
N CYS A 117 -1.75 3.20 2.53
CA CYS A 117 -0.55 2.52 2.08
C CYS A 117 0.47 2.28 3.22
N ALA A 118 0.11 2.65 4.45
CA ALA A 118 1.00 2.53 5.61
C ALA A 118 1.20 1.08 6.09
N GLY A 119 0.38 0.13 5.58
CA GLY A 119 0.47 -1.25 6.02
C GLY A 119 0.13 -1.46 7.50
N ASP A 120 0.83 -2.39 8.14
CA ASP A 120 0.68 -2.70 9.57
C ASP A 120 1.73 -1.97 10.44
N CYS A 121 2.09 -0.72 10.06
CA CYS A 121 3.02 0.06 10.85
C CYS A 121 2.43 0.51 12.19
N PRO A 122 3.27 0.75 13.21
CA PRO A 122 2.85 1.34 14.47
C PRO A 122 2.18 2.69 14.28
N ALA A 123 1.20 3.02 15.12
CA ALA A 123 0.40 4.23 14.98
C ALA A 123 1.21 5.53 15.08
N ASP A 124 2.32 5.51 15.81
CA ASP A 124 3.27 6.63 15.97
C ASP A 124 4.07 6.92 14.68
N ARG A 125 4.20 5.93 13.79
CA ARG A 125 4.85 6.06 12.48
C ARG A 125 3.88 6.27 11.32
N LYS A 126 2.58 6.25 11.59
CA LYS A 126 1.55 6.43 10.57
C LYS A 126 1.23 7.90 10.38
N PHE A 127 1.57 8.44 9.21
CA PHE A 127 1.39 9.83 8.83
C PHE A 127 0.44 9.96 7.64
N GLY A 128 -0.29 11.08 7.63
CA GLY A 128 -1.08 11.50 6.47
C GLY A 128 -0.24 12.41 5.57
N TYR A 129 0.00 11.98 4.35
CA TYR A 129 0.57 12.77 3.27
C TYR A 129 -0.57 13.31 2.44
N VAL A 130 -0.91 14.59 2.61
CA VAL A 130 -2.01 15.25 1.89
C VAL A 130 -1.43 16.10 0.78
N TYR A 131 -1.89 15.84 -0.43
CA TYR A 131 -1.45 16.59 -1.62
C TYR A 131 -2.61 16.95 -2.52
N ASN A 132 -2.40 17.97 -3.36
CA ASN A 132 -3.34 18.38 -4.37
C ASN A 132 -2.68 18.30 -5.74
N ARG A 133 -3.23 17.48 -6.61
CA ARG A 133 -2.77 17.33 -7.99
C ARG A 133 -3.94 17.54 -8.94
N ALA A 134 -3.78 18.46 -9.89
CA ALA A 134 -4.80 18.82 -10.87
C ALA A 134 -6.19 19.12 -10.26
N GLY A 135 -6.22 19.77 -9.09
CA GLY A 135 -7.46 20.10 -8.38
C GLY A 135 -8.07 18.98 -7.56
N GLN A 136 -7.51 17.77 -7.62
CA GLN A 136 -7.95 16.64 -6.78
C GLN A 136 -7.08 16.53 -5.53
N LYS A 137 -7.70 16.73 -4.37
CA LYS A 137 -7.05 16.50 -3.07
C LYS A 137 -7.06 15.02 -2.74
N THR A 138 -5.91 14.51 -2.34
CA THR A 138 -5.74 13.12 -1.93
C THR A 138 -4.96 13.08 -0.61
N CYS A 139 -5.46 12.30 0.33
CA CYS A 139 -4.79 11.97 1.57
C CYS A 139 -4.31 10.52 1.51
N MET A 140 -3.03 10.32 1.69
CA MET A 140 -2.41 9.03 1.67
C MET A 140 -1.77 8.73 3.02
N TYR A 141 -2.17 7.63 3.66
CA TYR A 141 -1.48 7.18 4.85
C TYR A 141 -0.23 6.41 4.48
N ILE A 142 0.90 6.84 5.02
CA ILE A 142 2.21 6.26 4.78
C ILE A 142 2.91 5.95 6.09
N GLU A 143 3.81 4.98 6.07
CA GLU A 143 4.76 4.76 7.15
C GLU A 143 5.94 5.73 7.00
N VAL A 144 6.22 6.53 8.01
CA VAL A 144 7.29 7.52 7.99
C VAL A 144 8.46 7.07 8.85
N THR A 145 9.65 7.07 8.27
CA THR A 145 10.91 6.86 8.98
C THR A 145 11.49 8.19 9.48
N ASP A 146 12.34 8.14 10.50
CA ASP A 146 13.01 9.34 11.02
C ASP A 146 13.85 10.05 9.94
N ALA A 147 14.43 9.27 9.00
CA ALA A 147 15.19 9.81 7.88
C ALA A 147 14.28 10.60 6.92
N LEU A 148 13.14 10.02 6.53
CA LEU A 148 12.16 10.67 5.66
C LEU A 148 11.60 11.94 6.32
N LEU A 149 11.31 11.87 7.63
CA LEU A 149 10.78 13.01 8.37
C LEU A 149 11.77 14.18 8.45
N ARG A 150 13.06 13.87 8.71
CA ARG A 150 14.13 14.90 8.70
C ARG A 150 14.26 15.58 7.35
N GLU A 151 14.29 14.76 6.28
CA GLU A 151 14.45 15.31 4.92
C GLU A 151 13.21 16.09 4.46
N ALA A 152 12.00 15.59 4.75
CA ALA A 152 10.76 16.31 4.47
C ALA A 152 10.70 17.66 5.20
N ARG A 153 11.17 17.73 6.45
CA ARG A 153 11.29 18.98 7.21
C ARG A 153 12.32 19.94 6.62
N ARG A 154 13.43 19.40 6.11
CA ARG A 154 14.46 20.20 5.46
C ARG A 154 13.93 20.87 4.18
N CYS A 155 13.21 20.08 3.36
CA CYS A 155 12.69 20.56 2.08
C CYS A 155 11.41 21.40 2.21
N THR A 156 10.51 21.02 3.13
CA THR A 156 9.20 21.66 3.28
C THR A 156 8.83 21.90 4.76
N PRO A 157 9.58 22.74 5.50
CA PRO A 157 9.42 22.90 6.96
C PRO A 157 8.03 23.38 7.38
N GLN A 158 7.39 24.20 6.56
CA GLN A 158 6.06 24.76 6.86
C GLN A 158 4.92 23.73 6.68
N LYS A 159 5.15 22.67 5.91
CA LYS A 159 4.14 21.66 5.56
C LYS A 159 4.25 20.42 6.42
N VAL A 160 5.33 20.25 7.18
CA VAL A 160 5.53 19.10 8.07
C VAL A 160 5.17 19.49 9.50
N LYS A 161 4.14 18.85 10.05
CA LYS A 161 3.67 19.08 11.43
C LYS A 161 3.85 17.80 12.23
N LEU A 162 4.20 17.92 13.50
CA LEU A 162 4.41 16.75 14.40
C LEU A 162 3.35 16.63 15.50
N ASN A 163 2.49 17.65 15.60
CA ASN A 163 1.40 17.70 16.56
C ASN A 163 0.08 17.61 15.82
#